data_d8f9af218ab1bac56212e20be4a5800d
#
_entry.id   d8f9af218ab1bac56212e20be4a5800d
#
_cell.length_a   1.000
_cell.length_b   1.000
_cell.length_c   1.000
_cell.angle_alpha   90.00
_cell.angle_beta   90.00
_cell.angle_gamma   90.00
#
_symmetry.space_group_name_H-M   'P 1'
#
loop_
_entity.id
_entity.type
_entity.pdbx_description
1 polymer ?
#
loop_
_entity_poly.entity_id
_entity_poly.type
_entity_poly.pdbx_seq_one_letter_code
_entity_poly.pdbx_strand_id
1 'polypeptide(L)'
;MFDPVLIAGFIALFVAVGGLFLAVNLLVGRLVRPQLPNTEKLEVYECGEPTIGSSFVQFELRFYVVALLFIIFDVEVALFFPWATVFGKATQLSDPAVVSVSADGQTLTPAVAGVYKELGLTKPVVPSFEPTPRQSAEIISNRGDKSAGQAKSEWAVQKSGRMLARTAFVDMSAFYVILLVGFAYVWYRGDLDWVRAVADQRAKGSEGEA
;
A
#
# COMPACT_ATOMS: atom_id res chain seq x y z
N MET A 1 14.15 -19.43 0.12
CA MET A 1 13.08 -19.98 0.98
C MET A 1 13.28 -19.29 2.32
N PHE A 2 12.37 -18.40 2.71
CA PHE A 2 12.51 -17.72 4.00
C PHE A 2 12.29 -18.75 5.10
N ASP A 3 13.23 -18.83 6.04
CA ASP A 3 13.14 -19.75 7.16
C ASP A 3 11.95 -19.32 8.05
N PRO A 4 10.93 -20.17 8.27
CA PRO A 4 9.75 -19.83 9.06
C PRO A 4 10.12 -19.47 10.50
N VAL A 5 11.22 -19.99 11.03
CA VAL A 5 11.75 -19.66 12.35
C VAL A 5 12.23 -18.20 12.39
N LEU A 6 12.86 -17.74 11.33
CA LEU A 6 13.34 -16.36 11.22
C LEU A 6 12.17 -15.35 11.14
N ILE A 7 11.12 -15.68 10.41
CA ILE A 7 9.90 -14.86 10.34
C ILE A 7 9.23 -14.79 11.71
N ALA A 8 9.06 -15.93 12.38
CA ALA A 8 8.51 -15.98 13.74
C ALA A 8 9.35 -15.18 14.73
N GLY A 9 10.70 -15.22 14.60
CA GLY A 9 11.63 -14.44 15.41
C GLY A 9 11.44 -12.92 15.20
N PHE A 10 11.29 -12.44 13.97
CA PHE A 10 11.02 -11.03 13.70
C PHE A 10 9.67 -10.57 14.25
N ILE A 11 8.62 -11.37 14.11
CA ILE A 11 7.30 -11.05 14.67
C ILE A 11 7.37 -10.97 16.18
N ALA A 12 8.02 -11.94 16.85
CA ALA A 12 8.19 -11.95 18.30
C ALA A 12 9.00 -10.73 18.78
N LEU A 13 10.07 -10.37 18.07
CA LEU A 13 10.87 -9.19 18.35
C LEU A 13 10.02 -7.91 18.23
N PHE A 14 9.23 -7.78 17.18
CA PHE A 14 8.40 -6.61 16.94
C PHE A 14 7.33 -6.45 18.05
N VAL A 15 6.68 -7.53 18.45
CA VAL A 15 5.71 -7.54 19.55
C VAL A 15 6.38 -7.18 20.88
N ALA A 16 7.57 -7.71 21.14
CA ALA A 16 8.31 -7.41 22.37
C ALA A 16 8.73 -5.92 22.44
N VAL A 17 9.26 -5.37 21.34
CA VAL A 17 9.63 -3.94 21.26
C VAL A 17 8.42 -3.04 21.40
N GLY A 18 7.30 -3.36 20.74
CA GLY A 18 6.04 -2.62 20.86
C GLY A 18 5.48 -2.66 22.30
N GLY A 19 5.50 -3.83 22.92
CA GLY A 19 5.09 -4.00 24.32
C GLY A 19 5.97 -3.22 25.30
N LEU A 20 7.28 -3.24 25.08
CA LEU A 20 8.24 -2.47 25.88
C LEU A 20 7.99 -0.96 25.72
N PHE A 21 7.77 -0.48 24.51
CA PHE A 21 7.47 0.92 24.24
C PHE A 21 6.21 1.38 24.98
N LEU A 22 5.13 0.59 24.95
CA LEU A 22 3.90 0.89 25.69
C LEU A 22 4.14 0.91 27.19
N ALA A 23 4.86 -0.09 27.73
CA ALA A 23 5.18 -0.18 29.15
C ALA A 23 5.99 1.05 29.64
N VAL A 24 6.99 1.46 28.86
CA VAL A 24 7.78 2.68 29.17
C VAL A 24 6.90 3.92 29.19
N ASN A 25 6.04 4.12 28.20
CA ASN A 25 5.13 5.26 28.16
C ASN A 25 4.16 5.30 29.37
N LEU A 26 3.62 4.14 29.76
CA LEU A 26 2.74 4.03 30.92
C LEU A 26 3.49 4.31 32.22
N LEU A 27 4.72 3.83 32.36
CA LEU A 27 5.56 4.08 33.53
C LEU A 27 5.93 5.57 33.63
N VAL A 28 6.35 6.19 32.53
CA VAL A 28 6.65 7.62 32.49
C VAL A 28 5.40 8.43 32.81
N GLY A 29 4.26 8.09 32.21
CA GLY A 29 2.99 8.74 32.50
C GLY A 29 2.60 8.63 33.99
N ARG A 30 2.87 7.48 34.63
CA ARG A 30 2.63 7.28 36.07
C ARG A 30 3.56 8.14 36.93
N LEU A 31 4.83 8.30 36.54
CA LEU A 31 5.82 9.07 37.28
C LEU A 31 5.61 10.59 37.16
N VAL A 32 5.22 11.05 35.98
CA VAL A 32 5.05 12.49 35.68
C VAL A 32 3.67 13.00 36.11
N ARG A 33 2.70 12.10 36.28
CA ARG A 33 1.32 12.47 36.64
C ARG A 33 1.27 13.12 38.03
N PRO A 34 0.88 14.39 38.14
CA PRO A 34 0.72 15.04 39.43
C PRO A 34 -0.40 14.37 40.24
N GLN A 35 -0.08 13.88 41.41
CA GLN A 35 -1.04 13.30 42.35
C GLN A 35 -1.54 14.47 43.26
N LEU A 36 -2.49 15.23 42.76
CA LEU A 36 -3.24 16.21 43.56
C LEU A 36 -4.58 15.58 43.92
N PRO A 37 -4.76 15.08 45.17
CA PRO A 37 -6.03 14.55 45.64
C PRO A 37 -6.97 15.73 45.94
N ASN A 38 -7.84 16.07 44.99
CA ASN A 38 -8.96 16.95 45.22
C ASN A 38 -10.17 16.12 45.65
N THR A 39 -11.05 16.66 46.49
CA THR A 39 -12.29 16.00 46.95
C THR A 39 -13.11 15.45 45.75
N GLU A 40 -13.23 16.21 44.68
CA GLU A 40 -13.91 15.85 43.43
C GLU A 40 -13.28 14.65 42.70
N LYS A 41 -11.96 14.43 42.86
CA LYS A 41 -11.27 13.25 42.26
C LYS A 41 -11.37 12.00 43.12
N LEU A 42 -11.71 12.14 44.37
CA LEU A 42 -11.87 11.06 45.33
C LEU A 42 -13.33 10.57 45.41
N GLU A 43 -14.27 11.31 44.82
CA GLU A 43 -15.65 10.86 44.68
C GLU A 43 -15.68 9.66 43.77
N VAL A 44 -16.35 8.61 44.26
CA VAL A 44 -16.60 7.40 43.48
C VAL A 44 -17.45 7.80 42.28
N TYR A 45 -16.97 7.51 41.08
CA TYR A 45 -17.75 7.70 39.85
C TYR A 45 -18.99 6.82 39.94
N GLU A 46 -20.07 7.39 40.42
CA GLU A 46 -21.38 6.76 40.38
C GLU A 46 -21.94 6.94 38.98
N CYS A 47 -22.18 5.85 38.27
CA CYS A 47 -22.91 5.82 37.00
C CYS A 47 -24.35 6.33 37.15
N GLY A 48 -24.58 7.39 37.92
CA GLY A 48 -25.89 7.88 38.33
C GLY A 48 -25.94 9.39 38.56
N GLU A 49 -24.93 10.16 38.11
CA GLU A 49 -25.08 11.60 38.10
C GLU A 49 -26.27 11.98 37.22
N PRO A 50 -27.24 12.77 37.75
CA PRO A 50 -28.45 13.11 37.02
C PRO A 50 -28.01 13.76 35.70
N THR A 51 -28.41 13.13 34.60
CA THR A 51 -28.06 13.60 33.25
C THR A 51 -28.60 15.00 33.05
N ILE A 52 -27.70 15.98 33.08
CA ILE A 52 -28.02 17.37 32.74
C ILE A 52 -28.12 17.40 31.20
N GLY A 53 -29.34 17.37 30.68
CA GLY A 53 -29.62 17.40 29.25
C GLY A 53 -30.23 16.11 28.70
N SER A 54 -30.54 16.10 27.41
CA SER A 54 -31.09 14.96 26.72
C SER A 54 -29.99 13.93 26.44
N SER A 55 -30.25 12.64 26.73
CA SER A 55 -29.37 11.51 26.38
C SER A 55 -29.25 11.28 24.84
N PHE A 56 -30.04 11.99 24.05
CA PHE A 56 -29.93 12.02 22.61
C PHE A 56 -28.80 12.96 22.18
N VAL A 57 -27.57 12.49 22.31
CA VAL A 57 -26.41 13.16 21.73
C VAL A 57 -26.57 13.09 20.21
N GLN A 58 -26.75 14.22 19.56
CA GLN A 58 -26.71 14.30 18.10
C GLN A 58 -25.28 14.04 17.66
N PHE A 59 -25.01 12.85 17.18
CA PHE A 59 -23.69 12.48 16.66
C PHE A 59 -23.56 13.08 15.25
N GLU A 60 -22.50 13.85 15.04
CA GLU A 60 -22.12 14.35 13.71
C GLU A 60 -21.66 13.16 12.84
N LEU A 61 -22.55 12.65 11.99
CA LEU A 61 -22.27 11.52 11.09
C LEU A 61 -21.09 11.79 10.13
N ARG A 62 -20.80 13.07 9.87
CA ARG A 62 -19.69 13.50 9.01
C ARG A 62 -18.32 13.01 9.52
N PHE A 63 -18.12 13.00 10.83
CA PHE A 63 -16.89 12.45 11.43
C PHE A 63 -16.68 10.97 11.06
N TYR A 64 -17.74 10.18 11.11
CA TYR A 64 -17.65 8.75 10.72
C TYR A 64 -17.37 8.57 9.25
N VAL A 65 -17.92 9.41 8.38
CA VAL A 65 -17.64 9.36 6.94
C VAL A 65 -16.16 9.62 6.69
N VAL A 66 -15.56 10.61 7.34
CA VAL A 66 -14.12 10.91 7.21
C VAL A 66 -13.26 9.78 7.77
N ALA A 67 -13.62 9.23 8.94
CA ALA A 67 -12.91 8.10 9.53
C ALA A 67 -13.00 6.84 8.64
N LEU A 68 -14.18 6.55 8.09
CA LEU A 68 -14.38 5.44 7.17
C LEU A 68 -13.59 5.64 5.87
N LEU A 69 -13.59 6.83 5.32
CA LEU A 69 -12.79 7.19 4.15
C LEU A 69 -11.31 6.93 4.41
N PHE A 70 -10.80 7.39 5.57
CA PHE A 70 -9.41 7.16 5.95
C PHE A 70 -9.06 5.67 6.01
N ILE A 71 -9.90 4.85 6.67
CA ILE A 71 -9.69 3.40 6.75
C ILE A 71 -9.70 2.75 5.36
N ILE A 72 -10.62 3.16 4.48
CA ILE A 72 -10.68 2.65 3.11
C ILE A 72 -9.36 2.99 2.38
N PHE A 73 -8.89 4.23 2.44
CA PHE A 73 -7.64 4.62 1.80
C PHE A 73 -6.42 3.86 2.36
N ASP A 74 -6.38 3.58 3.67
CA ASP A 74 -5.30 2.79 4.27
C ASP A 74 -5.27 1.36 3.72
N VAL A 75 -6.43 0.72 3.59
CA VAL A 75 -6.52 -0.62 2.97
C VAL A 75 -6.09 -0.58 1.50
N GLU A 76 -6.50 0.45 0.77
CA GLU A 76 -6.12 0.64 -0.63
C GLU A 76 -4.61 0.79 -0.79
N VAL A 77 -3.96 1.59 0.07
CA VAL A 77 -2.50 1.73 0.07
C VAL A 77 -1.83 0.38 0.34
N ALA A 78 -2.38 -0.45 1.24
CA ALA A 78 -1.83 -1.78 1.51
C ALA A 78 -1.89 -2.70 0.28
N LEU A 79 -2.92 -2.58 -0.57
CA LEU A 79 -3.05 -3.35 -1.81
C LEU A 79 -2.05 -2.95 -2.90
N PHE A 80 -1.39 -1.79 -2.78
CA PHE A 80 -0.33 -1.40 -3.71
C PHE A 80 0.95 -2.24 -3.58
N PHE A 81 1.21 -2.86 -2.44
CA PHE A 81 2.42 -3.67 -2.25
C PHE A 81 2.53 -4.86 -3.21
N PRO A 82 1.51 -5.72 -3.36
CA PRO A 82 1.55 -6.81 -4.34
C PRO A 82 1.73 -6.29 -5.77
N TRP A 83 1.04 -5.20 -6.11
CA TRP A 83 1.18 -4.57 -7.41
C TRP A 83 2.61 -4.06 -7.65
N ALA A 84 3.20 -3.34 -6.68
CA ALA A 84 4.54 -2.79 -6.79
C ALA A 84 5.60 -3.88 -6.99
N THR A 85 5.44 -5.03 -6.35
CA THR A 85 6.34 -6.18 -6.55
C THR A 85 6.24 -6.74 -7.97
N VAL A 86 5.03 -6.92 -8.50
CA VAL A 86 4.81 -7.39 -9.87
C VAL A 86 5.34 -6.39 -10.88
N PHE A 87 5.02 -5.11 -10.71
CA PHE A 87 5.49 -4.04 -11.62
C PHE A 87 7.01 -3.91 -11.59
N GLY A 88 7.64 -3.95 -10.40
CA GLY A 88 9.10 -3.92 -10.27
C GLY A 88 9.79 -5.10 -10.94
N LYS A 89 9.26 -6.31 -10.82
CA LYS A 89 9.77 -7.49 -11.53
C LYS A 89 9.58 -7.40 -13.04
N ALA A 90 8.43 -6.90 -13.49
CA ALA A 90 8.14 -6.71 -14.90
C ALA A 90 9.07 -5.67 -15.56
N THR A 91 9.37 -4.57 -14.85
CA THR A 91 10.33 -3.56 -15.32
C THR A 91 11.75 -4.11 -15.35
N GLN A 92 12.15 -4.92 -14.36
CA GLN A 92 13.44 -5.61 -14.35
C GLN A 92 13.60 -6.56 -15.55
N LEU A 93 12.55 -7.31 -15.91
CA LEU A 93 12.56 -8.17 -17.11
C LEU A 93 12.62 -7.36 -18.41
N SER A 94 12.18 -6.12 -18.39
CA SER A 94 12.18 -5.22 -19.56
C SER A 94 13.51 -4.55 -19.82
N ASP A 95 14.42 -4.56 -18.84
CA ASP A 95 15.69 -3.83 -18.89
C ASP A 95 16.65 -4.51 -19.90
N PRO A 96 17.10 -3.78 -20.93
CA PRO A 96 18.07 -4.30 -21.91
C PRO A 96 19.44 -4.64 -21.31
N ALA A 97 19.79 -4.04 -20.16
CA ALA A 97 21.06 -4.30 -19.46
C ALA A 97 21.10 -5.66 -18.78
N VAL A 98 19.93 -6.27 -18.54
CA VAL A 98 19.83 -7.59 -17.89
C VAL A 98 20.06 -8.69 -18.93
N VAL A 99 21.12 -9.49 -18.74
CA VAL A 99 21.36 -10.69 -19.53
C VAL A 99 20.31 -11.73 -19.16
N SER A 100 19.31 -11.88 -20.01
CA SER A 100 18.11 -12.67 -19.70
C SER A 100 18.25 -14.14 -20.09
N VAL A 101 19.07 -14.43 -21.08
CA VAL A 101 19.18 -15.76 -21.70
C VAL A 101 20.63 -16.19 -21.75
N SER A 102 20.88 -17.48 -21.52
CA SER A 102 22.22 -18.08 -21.64
C SER A 102 22.73 -18.03 -23.09
N ALA A 103 24.01 -18.26 -23.28
CA ALA A 103 24.64 -18.22 -24.59
C ALA A 103 24.06 -19.22 -25.62
N ASP A 104 23.37 -20.26 -25.16
CA ASP A 104 22.65 -21.23 -26.00
C ASP A 104 21.37 -20.65 -26.64
N GLY A 105 20.88 -19.51 -26.17
CA GLY A 105 19.66 -18.86 -26.66
C GLY A 105 18.36 -19.57 -26.27
N GLN A 106 18.43 -20.68 -25.51
CA GLN A 106 17.27 -21.53 -25.18
C GLN A 106 16.91 -21.53 -23.70
N THR A 107 17.88 -21.30 -22.83
CA THR A 107 17.69 -21.34 -21.39
C THR A 107 17.76 -19.95 -20.77
N LEU A 108 16.88 -19.69 -19.78
CA LEU A 108 16.93 -18.47 -19.00
C LEU A 108 18.12 -18.48 -18.06
N THR A 109 18.74 -17.32 -17.83
CA THR A 109 19.75 -17.19 -16.77
C THR A 109 19.13 -17.46 -15.39
N PRO A 110 19.89 -17.98 -14.41
CA PRO A 110 19.37 -18.27 -13.07
C PRO A 110 18.71 -17.07 -12.41
N ALA A 111 19.26 -15.86 -12.65
CA ALA A 111 18.71 -14.60 -12.13
C ALA A 111 17.29 -14.35 -12.67
N VAL A 112 17.11 -14.41 -13.98
CA VAL A 112 15.81 -14.16 -14.63
C VAL A 112 14.82 -15.29 -14.36
N ALA A 113 15.27 -16.54 -14.31
CA ALA A 113 14.45 -17.67 -13.88
C ALA A 113 13.95 -17.49 -12.43
N GLY A 114 14.76 -16.89 -11.54
CA GLY A 114 14.35 -16.49 -10.19
C GLY A 114 13.22 -15.48 -10.21
N VAL A 115 13.35 -14.42 -11.01
CA VAL A 115 12.28 -13.39 -11.17
C VAL A 115 10.97 -14.00 -11.65
N TYR A 116 11.00 -14.89 -12.62
CA TYR A 116 9.79 -15.59 -13.09
C TYR A 116 9.16 -16.48 -12.01
N LYS A 117 9.99 -17.14 -11.17
CA LYS A 117 9.48 -17.94 -10.04
C LYS A 117 8.80 -17.04 -8.99
N GLU A 118 9.36 -15.89 -8.71
CA GLU A 118 8.77 -14.89 -7.79
C GLU A 118 7.46 -14.30 -8.34
N LEU A 119 7.30 -14.25 -9.67
CA LEU A 119 6.03 -13.94 -10.34
C LEU A 119 5.03 -15.11 -10.37
N GLY A 120 5.39 -16.27 -9.79
CA GLY A 120 4.50 -17.41 -9.64
C GLY A 120 4.66 -18.51 -10.70
N LEU A 121 5.62 -18.39 -11.63
CA LEU A 121 5.86 -19.43 -12.63
C LEU A 121 6.67 -20.59 -12.04
N THR A 122 6.08 -21.76 -11.96
CA THR A 122 6.74 -22.99 -11.43
C THR A 122 7.86 -23.48 -12.32
N LYS A 123 7.70 -23.36 -13.64
CA LYS A 123 8.67 -23.78 -14.65
C LYS A 123 8.92 -22.63 -15.62
N PRO A 124 9.83 -21.69 -15.29
CA PRO A 124 10.13 -20.60 -16.18
C PRO A 124 10.84 -21.08 -17.44
N VAL A 125 10.32 -20.67 -18.58
CA VAL A 125 10.87 -20.95 -19.90
C VAL A 125 11.00 -19.64 -20.67
N VAL A 126 11.85 -19.62 -21.71
CA VAL A 126 11.95 -18.49 -22.61
C VAL A 126 10.60 -18.29 -23.31
N PRO A 127 10.00 -17.08 -23.25
CA PRO A 127 8.72 -16.82 -23.92
C PRO A 127 8.82 -16.98 -25.44
N SER A 128 7.85 -17.63 -26.04
CA SER A 128 7.80 -17.82 -27.50
C SER A 128 7.03 -16.66 -28.15
N PHE A 129 7.71 -15.55 -28.42
CA PHE A 129 7.18 -14.47 -29.25
C PHE A 129 7.89 -14.48 -30.61
N GLU A 130 7.13 -14.42 -31.70
CA GLU A 130 7.69 -14.24 -33.02
C GLU A 130 7.80 -12.73 -33.34
N PRO A 131 9.02 -12.23 -33.57
CA PRO A 131 9.20 -10.85 -34.02
C PRO A 131 8.76 -10.72 -35.47
N THR A 132 8.20 -9.56 -35.84
CA THR A 132 7.91 -9.25 -37.23
C THR A 132 9.21 -9.19 -38.04
N PRO A 133 9.18 -9.34 -39.39
CA PRO A 133 10.39 -9.29 -40.23
C PRO A 133 11.23 -8.01 -40.01
N ARG A 134 10.57 -6.86 -39.81
CA ARG A 134 11.22 -5.61 -39.49
C ARG A 134 11.93 -5.62 -38.14
N GLN A 135 11.24 -6.14 -37.10
CA GLN A 135 11.81 -6.28 -35.75
C GLN A 135 12.97 -7.28 -35.73
N SER A 136 12.86 -8.38 -36.49
CA SER A 136 13.95 -9.35 -36.63
C SER A 136 15.20 -8.73 -37.21
N ALA A 137 15.09 -7.88 -38.24
CA ALA A 137 16.21 -7.17 -38.83
C ALA A 137 16.84 -6.21 -37.82
N GLU A 138 16.05 -5.46 -37.08
CA GLU A 138 16.51 -4.55 -36.05
C GLU A 138 17.20 -5.27 -34.87
N ILE A 139 16.63 -6.38 -34.38
CA ILE A 139 17.21 -7.21 -33.32
C ILE A 139 18.59 -7.75 -33.76
N ILE A 140 18.69 -8.20 -35.02
CA ILE A 140 19.91 -8.76 -35.55
C ILE A 140 20.96 -7.66 -35.76
N SER A 141 20.57 -6.44 -36.20
CA SER A 141 21.51 -5.31 -36.38
C SER A 141 22.08 -4.84 -35.05
N ASN A 142 21.30 -4.88 -33.97
CA ASN A 142 21.69 -4.39 -32.66
C ASN A 142 22.22 -5.49 -31.71
N ARG A 143 22.46 -6.70 -32.20
CA ARG A 143 22.82 -7.86 -31.36
C ARG A 143 24.21 -7.79 -30.70
N GLY A 144 25.14 -6.95 -31.22
CA GLY A 144 26.53 -6.96 -30.79
C GLY A 144 27.18 -8.33 -31.01
N ASP A 145 27.87 -8.86 -30.00
CA ASP A 145 28.57 -10.16 -30.06
C ASP A 145 27.65 -11.36 -29.81
N LYS A 146 26.34 -11.14 -29.59
CA LYS A 146 25.37 -12.20 -29.29
C LYS A 146 24.95 -12.98 -30.54
N SER A 147 24.63 -14.26 -30.39
CA SER A 147 24.03 -15.04 -31.47
C SER A 147 22.65 -14.48 -31.86
N ALA A 148 22.23 -14.70 -33.12
CA ALA A 148 20.90 -14.28 -33.56
C ALA A 148 19.77 -14.93 -32.75
N GLY A 149 19.96 -16.18 -32.32
CA GLY A 149 19.02 -16.89 -31.47
C GLY A 149 18.92 -16.25 -30.08
N GLN A 150 20.06 -16.00 -29.44
CA GLN A 150 20.12 -15.34 -28.13
C GLN A 150 19.47 -13.97 -28.16
N ALA A 151 19.78 -13.13 -29.16
CA ALA A 151 19.20 -11.80 -29.28
C ALA A 151 17.66 -11.82 -29.43
N LYS A 152 17.12 -12.78 -30.20
CA LYS A 152 15.67 -12.98 -30.34
C LYS A 152 15.02 -13.43 -29.02
N SER A 153 15.64 -14.35 -28.30
CA SER A 153 15.14 -14.85 -27.02
C SER A 153 15.17 -13.76 -25.94
N GLU A 154 16.22 -12.95 -25.86
CA GLU A 154 16.29 -11.81 -24.97
C GLU A 154 15.22 -10.76 -25.29
N TRP A 155 15.02 -10.46 -26.55
CA TRP A 155 13.93 -9.58 -26.99
C TRP A 155 12.57 -10.11 -26.57
N ALA A 156 12.33 -11.44 -26.65
CA ALA A 156 11.08 -12.06 -26.23
C ALA A 156 10.86 -11.91 -24.71
N VAL A 157 11.90 -12.08 -23.88
CA VAL A 157 11.85 -11.84 -22.45
C VAL A 157 11.53 -10.38 -22.16
N GLN A 158 12.23 -9.44 -22.78
CA GLN A 158 11.98 -7.99 -22.60
C GLN A 158 10.58 -7.60 -23.06
N LYS A 159 10.06 -8.20 -24.15
CA LYS A 159 8.71 -7.97 -24.62
C LYS A 159 7.67 -8.47 -23.59
N SER A 160 7.89 -9.66 -23.02
CA SER A 160 7.01 -10.18 -21.96
C SER A 160 6.98 -9.25 -20.75
N GLY A 161 8.15 -8.78 -20.29
CA GLY A 161 8.28 -7.81 -19.21
C GLY A 161 7.53 -6.51 -19.52
N ARG A 162 7.73 -5.93 -20.71
CA ARG A 162 7.03 -4.70 -21.12
C ARG A 162 5.52 -4.88 -21.21
N MET A 163 5.04 -6.03 -21.72
CA MET A 163 3.61 -6.31 -21.73
C MET A 163 3.04 -6.40 -20.33
N LEU A 164 3.68 -7.14 -19.43
CA LEU A 164 3.27 -7.27 -18.04
C LEU A 164 3.29 -5.92 -17.31
N ALA A 165 4.36 -5.14 -17.46
CA ALA A 165 4.47 -3.82 -16.87
C ALA A 165 3.37 -2.88 -17.38
N ARG A 166 3.09 -2.91 -18.69
CA ARG A 166 2.02 -2.09 -19.29
C ARG A 166 0.65 -2.48 -18.76
N THR A 167 0.35 -3.77 -18.67
CA THR A 167 -0.92 -4.26 -18.12
C THR A 167 -1.06 -3.84 -16.66
N ALA A 168 -0.04 -4.09 -15.83
CA ALA A 168 -0.03 -3.69 -14.44
C ALA A 168 -0.21 -2.18 -14.27
N PHE A 169 0.41 -1.35 -15.13
CA PHE A 169 0.24 0.09 -15.11
C PHE A 169 -1.19 0.53 -15.48
N VAL A 170 -1.81 -0.11 -16.48
CA VAL A 170 -3.20 0.20 -16.88
C VAL A 170 -4.17 -0.17 -15.77
N ASP A 171 -4.03 -1.35 -15.17
CA ASP A 171 -4.87 -1.81 -14.07
C ASP A 171 -4.79 -0.86 -12.88
N MET A 172 -3.58 -0.45 -12.53
CA MET A 172 -3.33 0.50 -11.46
C MET A 172 -3.93 1.87 -11.75
N SER A 173 -3.78 2.35 -12.99
CA SER A 173 -4.34 3.65 -13.40
C SER A 173 -5.86 3.64 -13.33
N ALA A 174 -6.51 2.56 -13.79
CA ALA A 174 -7.96 2.41 -13.71
C ALA A 174 -8.44 2.42 -12.25
N PHE A 175 -7.78 1.67 -11.38
CA PHE A 175 -8.07 1.65 -9.96
C PHE A 175 -7.93 3.05 -9.32
N TYR A 176 -6.82 3.73 -9.59
CA TYR A 176 -6.55 5.06 -9.05
C TYR A 176 -7.57 6.11 -9.52
N VAL A 177 -8.00 6.04 -10.78
CA VAL A 177 -9.06 6.93 -11.31
C VAL A 177 -10.37 6.72 -10.56
N ILE A 178 -10.77 5.48 -10.30
CA ILE A 178 -11.99 5.18 -9.54
C ILE A 178 -11.91 5.77 -8.13
N LEU A 179 -10.76 5.61 -7.45
CA LEU A 179 -10.55 6.21 -6.13
C LEU A 179 -10.65 7.74 -6.15
N LEU A 180 -10.01 8.39 -7.14
CA LEU A 180 -10.07 9.85 -7.27
C LEU A 180 -11.49 10.35 -7.52
N VAL A 181 -12.27 9.64 -8.31
CA VAL A 181 -13.70 9.98 -8.54
C VAL A 181 -14.49 9.85 -7.25
N GLY A 182 -14.28 8.76 -6.48
CA GLY A 182 -14.92 8.58 -5.17
C GLY A 182 -14.52 9.68 -4.18
N PHE A 183 -13.25 10.03 -4.11
CA PHE A 183 -12.75 11.12 -3.27
C PHE A 183 -13.34 12.48 -3.69
N ALA A 184 -13.33 12.79 -4.98
CA ALA A 184 -13.89 14.04 -5.52
C ALA A 184 -15.39 14.17 -5.21
N TYR A 185 -16.14 13.06 -5.25
CA TYR A 185 -17.55 13.03 -4.88
C TYR A 185 -17.76 13.39 -3.39
N VAL A 186 -16.99 12.77 -2.48
CA VAL A 186 -17.07 13.07 -1.04
C VAL A 186 -16.68 14.51 -0.76
N TRP A 187 -15.66 15.02 -1.45
CA TRP A 187 -15.23 16.42 -1.36
C TRP A 187 -16.36 17.35 -1.84
N TYR A 188 -16.92 17.08 -3.01
CA TYR A 188 -17.99 17.90 -3.58
C TYR A 188 -19.23 17.97 -2.67
N ARG A 189 -19.57 16.88 -1.98
CA ARG A 189 -20.66 16.84 -1.00
C ARG A 189 -20.41 17.67 0.25
N GLY A 190 -19.18 18.12 0.50
CA GLY A 190 -18.82 18.85 1.71
C GLY A 190 -18.77 17.97 2.97
N ASP A 191 -18.68 16.65 2.83
CA ASP A 191 -18.59 15.73 3.96
C ASP A 191 -17.26 15.90 4.74
N LEU A 192 -16.27 16.57 4.14
CA LEU A 192 -14.99 16.93 4.76
C LEU A 192 -15.04 18.25 5.55
N ASP A 193 -16.11 19.04 5.46
CA ASP A 193 -16.26 20.35 6.11
C ASP A 193 -16.82 20.26 7.55
N TRP A 194 -16.68 19.11 8.20
CA TRP A 194 -17.21 18.88 9.55
C TRP A 194 -16.69 19.85 10.60
N VAL A 195 -15.45 20.31 10.49
CA VAL A 195 -14.84 21.27 11.42
C VAL A 195 -15.54 22.61 11.35
N ARG A 196 -15.91 23.08 10.15
CA ARG A 196 -16.65 24.33 9.95
C ARG A 196 -18.07 24.24 10.51
N ALA A 197 -18.74 23.12 10.30
CA ALA A 197 -20.08 22.91 10.81
C ALA A 197 -20.14 22.97 12.35
N VAL A 198 -19.15 22.39 13.04
CA VAL A 198 -19.06 22.46 14.51
C VAL A 198 -18.74 23.86 14.99
N ALA A 199 -17.89 24.61 14.28
CA ALA A 199 -17.57 26.00 14.61
C ALA A 199 -18.80 26.91 14.48
N ASP A 200 -19.58 26.76 13.41
CA ASP A 200 -20.81 27.54 13.18
C ASP A 200 -21.89 27.22 14.21
N GLN A 201 -22.02 25.96 14.63
CA GLN A 201 -22.95 25.58 15.70
C GLN A 201 -22.58 26.19 17.04
N ARG A 202 -21.28 26.23 17.39
CA ARG A 202 -20.81 26.88 18.62
C ARG A 202 -21.04 28.40 18.60
N ALA A 203 -20.78 29.04 17.47
CA ALA A 203 -21.03 30.46 17.32
C ALA A 203 -22.52 30.82 17.50
N LYS A 204 -23.43 30.04 16.89
CA LYS A 204 -24.89 30.23 17.04
C LYS A 204 -25.39 29.92 18.46
N GLY A 205 -24.80 28.95 19.16
CA GLY A 205 -25.14 28.62 20.55
C GLY A 205 -24.78 29.74 21.51
N SER A 206 -23.65 30.43 21.30
CA SER A 206 -23.22 31.55 22.13
C SER A 206 -24.04 32.85 21.91
N GLU A 207 -24.66 33.03 20.75
CA GLU A 207 -25.55 34.17 20.47
C GLU A 207 -26.96 33.98 21.03
N GLY A 208 -27.37 32.75 21.33
CA GLY A 208 -28.69 32.44 21.90
C GLY A 208 -28.75 32.53 23.44
N GLU A 209 -27.60 32.62 24.12
CA GLU A 209 -27.50 32.74 25.58
C GLU A 209 -27.23 34.20 26.09
N ALA A 210 -27.14 35.16 25.21
CA ALA A 210 -27.00 36.58 25.50
C ALA A 210 -28.31 37.32 25.31
#